data_70f3290abedbf52d6372ceb4d52883b4
#
_entry.id   70f3290abedbf52d6372ceb4d52883b4
#
_cell.length_a   1.000
_cell.length_b   1.000
_cell.length_c   1.000
_cell.angle_alpha   90.00
_cell.angle_beta   90.00
_cell.angle_gamma   90.00
#
_symmetry.space_group_name_H-M   'P 1'
#
loop_
_entity.id
_entity.type
_entity.pdbx_description
1 polymer ?
#
loop_
_entity_poly.entity_id
_entity_poly.type
_entity_poly.pdbx_seq_one_letter_code
_entity_poly.pdbx_strand_id
1 'polypeptide(L)'
;MITLKSAREIEAMDKAGDFLASIHIGLRDLIKPGVDMWEVEEYIRRRCKEENFLPLQIGVDGAVMDYPYATCCSLNDEVAHAFPRHYILKDGDLLKVDMVLGGLIAKSDLNVSKLNFNNVE
;
A
#
# COMPACT_ATOMS: atom_id res chain seq x y z
N MET A 1 12.61 8.10 20.26
CA MET A 1 13.29 9.30 19.76
C MET A 1 12.62 9.78 18.47
N ILE A 2 12.28 11.04 18.40
CA ILE A 2 11.73 11.64 17.19
C ILE A 2 12.87 11.94 16.24
N THR A 3 12.81 11.38 15.02
CA THR A 3 13.81 11.63 13.98
C THR A 3 13.24 12.61 12.96
N LEU A 4 13.94 13.70 12.75
CA LEU A 4 13.59 14.68 11.71
C LEU A 4 14.13 14.20 10.36
N LYS A 5 13.29 14.29 9.33
CA LYS A 5 13.66 13.91 7.98
C LYS A 5 14.38 15.05 7.26
N SER A 6 15.37 14.70 6.45
CA SER A 6 16.06 15.65 5.57
C SER A 6 15.15 16.13 4.45
N ALA A 7 15.52 17.25 3.80
CA ALA A 7 14.77 17.76 2.66
C ALA A 7 14.66 16.73 1.52
N ARG A 8 15.69 15.92 1.30
CA ARG A 8 15.74 14.86 0.29
C ARG A 8 14.78 13.71 0.64
N GLU A 9 14.72 13.33 1.91
CA GLU A 9 13.76 12.31 2.39
C GLU A 9 12.32 12.80 2.25
N ILE A 10 12.06 14.06 2.55
CA ILE A 10 10.74 14.68 2.37
C ILE A 10 10.35 14.69 0.88
N GLU A 11 11.26 15.04 -0.02
CA GLU A 11 11.00 15.00 -1.46
C GLU A 11 10.67 13.57 -1.95
N ALA A 12 11.38 12.57 -1.45
CA ALA A 12 11.10 11.17 -1.78
C ALA A 12 9.71 10.73 -1.27
N MET A 13 9.31 11.16 -0.07
CA MET A 13 7.99 10.90 0.48
C MET A 13 6.89 11.61 -0.31
N ASP A 14 7.14 12.83 -0.77
CA ASP A 14 6.21 13.59 -1.59
C ASP A 14 5.91 12.86 -2.91
N LYS A 15 6.94 12.38 -3.59
CA LYS A 15 6.78 11.57 -4.81
C LYS A 15 6.00 10.29 -4.57
N ALA A 16 6.28 9.61 -3.45
CA ALA A 16 5.53 8.40 -3.07
C ALA A 16 4.07 8.74 -2.77
N GLY A 17 3.81 9.88 -2.15
CA GLY A 17 2.46 10.38 -1.89
C GLY A 17 1.67 10.69 -3.16
N ASP A 18 2.29 11.32 -4.14
CA ASP A 18 1.68 11.58 -5.44
C ASP A 18 1.32 10.27 -6.16
N PHE A 19 2.21 9.30 -6.11
CA PHE A 19 1.96 7.97 -6.67
C PHE A 19 0.79 7.28 -5.96
N LEU A 20 0.79 7.29 -4.63
CA LEU A 20 -0.30 6.73 -3.82
C LEU A 20 -1.65 7.38 -4.16
N ALA A 21 -1.68 8.71 -4.28
CA ALA A 21 -2.88 9.44 -4.68
C ALA A 21 -3.37 9.00 -6.07
N SER A 22 -2.45 8.80 -7.02
CA SER A 22 -2.79 8.33 -8.37
C SER A 22 -3.42 6.93 -8.36
N ILE A 23 -2.97 6.06 -7.46
CA ILE A 23 -3.57 4.73 -7.28
C ILE A 23 -5.00 4.84 -6.76
N HIS A 24 -5.25 5.68 -5.75
CA HIS A 24 -6.61 5.88 -5.24
C HIS A 24 -7.56 6.45 -6.30
N ILE A 25 -7.07 7.34 -7.16
CA ILE A 25 -7.85 7.85 -8.29
C ILE A 25 -8.21 6.71 -9.25
N GLY A 26 -7.25 5.85 -9.60
CA GLY A 26 -7.49 4.69 -10.46
C GLY A 26 -8.42 3.64 -9.84
N LEU A 27 -8.34 3.44 -8.54
CA LEU A 27 -9.23 2.53 -7.81
C LEU A 27 -10.69 3.01 -7.84
N ARG A 28 -10.93 4.30 -7.92
CA ARG A 28 -12.29 4.86 -8.05
C ARG A 28 -12.99 4.34 -9.30
N ASP A 29 -12.25 4.14 -10.38
CA ASP A 29 -12.80 3.62 -11.64
C ASP A 29 -12.89 2.08 -11.63
N LEU A 30 -12.03 1.41 -10.89
CA LEU A 30 -11.99 -0.05 -10.79
C LEU A 30 -13.06 -0.62 -9.84
N ILE A 31 -13.23 0.00 -8.67
CA ILE A 31 -14.09 -0.52 -7.60
C ILE A 31 -15.56 -0.23 -7.92
N LYS A 32 -16.27 -1.29 -8.31
CA LYS A 32 -17.69 -1.26 -8.67
C LYS A 32 -18.36 -2.55 -8.23
N PRO A 33 -19.70 -2.54 -8.05
CA PRO A 33 -20.43 -3.80 -7.88
C PRO A 33 -20.14 -4.77 -9.02
N GLY A 34 -19.90 -6.04 -8.69
CA GLY A 34 -19.56 -7.11 -9.63
C GLY A 34 -18.05 -7.33 -9.83
N VAL A 35 -17.20 -6.45 -9.33
CA VAL A 35 -15.73 -6.61 -9.39
C VAL A 35 -15.26 -7.51 -8.25
N ASP A 36 -14.31 -8.39 -8.53
CA ASP A 36 -13.63 -9.16 -7.50
C ASP A 36 -12.67 -8.26 -6.71
N MET A 37 -12.80 -8.25 -5.38
CA MET A 37 -11.92 -7.47 -4.49
C MET A 37 -10.44 -7.79 -4.75
N TRP A 38 -10.11 -9.02 -5.16
CA TRP A 38 -8.74 -9.40 -5.49
C TRP A 38 -8.12 -8.55 -6.61
N GLU A 39 -8.93 -8.00 -7.50
CA GLU A 39 -8.45 -7.11 -8.56
C GLU A 39 -7.81 -5.81 -8.01
N VAL A 40 -8.20 -5.40 -6.80
CA VAL A 40 -7.56 -4.26 -6.12
C VAL A 40 -6.10 -4.57 -5.81
N GLU A 41 -5.82 -5.74 -5.25
CA GLU A 41 -4.46 -6.20 -4.95
C GLU A 41 -3.62 -6.31 -6.23
N GLU A 42 -4.17 -6.91 -7.28
CA GLU A 42 -3.47 -7.05 -8.57
C GLU A 42 -3.17 -5.70 -9.21
N TYR A 43 -4.12 -4.78 -9.16
CA TYR A 43 -3.96 -3.42 -9.67
C TYR A 43 -2.80 -2.69 -8.98
N ILE A 44 -2.76 -2.74 -7.65
CA ILE A 44 -1.72 -2.08 -6.86
C ILE A 44 -0.35 -2.68 -7.15
N ARG A 45 -0.23 -4.02 -7.18
CA ARG A 45 1.03 -4.70 -7.51
C ARG A 45 1.53 -4.34 -8.91
N ARG A 46 0.63 -4.32 -9.89
CA ARG A 46 0.97 -3.95 -11.27
C ARG A 46 1.47 -2.52 -11.35
N ARG A 47 0.74 -1.56 -10.75
CA ARG A 47 1.14 -0.16 -10.75
C ARG A 47 2.51 0.05 -10.07
N CYS A 48 2.75 -0.59 -8.96
CA CYS A 48 4.06 -0.54 -8.28
C CYS A 48 5.17 -1.06 -9.20
N LYS A 49 4.95 -2.17 -9.89
CA LYS A 49 5.94 -2.73 -10.81
C LYS A 49 6.21 -1.82 -12.02
N GLU A 50 5.16 -1.26 -12.60
CA GLU A 50 5.27 -0.39 -13.79
C GLU A 50 5.99 0.91 -13.50
N GLU A 51 5.81 1.49 -12.33
CA GLU A 51 6.34 2.81 -11.96
C GLU A 51 7.49 2.74 -10.95
N ASN A 52 8.03 1.56 -10.70
CA ASN A 52 9.18 1.31 -9.81
C ASN A 52 8.97 1.79 -8.36
N PHE A 53 7.78 1.56 -7.81
CA PHE A 53 7.51 1.74 -6.39
C PHE A 53 7.44 0.40 -5.66
N LEU A 54 7.67 0.43 -4.35
CA LEU A 54 7.64 -0.75 -3.50
C LEU A 54 6.37 -0.78 -2.66
N PRO A 55 5.63 -1.89 -2.66
CA PRO A 55 4.54 -2.12 -1.71
C PRO A 55 5.14 -2.51 -0.35
N LEU A 56 5.23 -1.56 0.56
CA LEU A 56 5.98 -1.71 1.81
C LEU A 56 5.26 -2.53 2.89
N GLN A 57 3.98 -2.84 2.72
CA GLN A 57 3.26 -3.73 3.63
C GLN A 57 3.69 -5.18 3.52
N ILE A 58 4.16 -5.60 2.34
CA ILE A 58 4.62 -6.98 2.15
C ILE A 58 5.85 -7.24 3.02
N GLY A 59 5.76 -8.25 3.89
CA GLY A 59 6.84 -8.64 4.78
C GLY A 59 6.90 -7.90 6.11
N VAL A 60 5.91 -7.07 6.42
CA VAL A 60 5.82 -6.45 7.75
C VAL A 60 5.53 -7.52 8.79
N ASP A 61 6.30 -7.50 9.89
CA ASP A 61 6.17 -8.46 10.98
C ASP A 61 4.77 -8.47 11.57
N GLY A 62 4.16 -9.64 11.61
CA GLY A 62 2.87 -9.86 12.25
C GLY A 62 2.99 -10.81 13.44
N ALA A 63 1.95 -10.85 14.27
CA ALA A 63 1.93 -11.71 15.45
C ALA A 63 1.98 -13.22 15.14
N VAL A 64 1.49 -13.61 13.97
CA VAL A 64 1.38 -15.01 13.53
C VAL A 64 2.20 -15.28 12.28
N MET A 65 2.19 -14.33 11.35
CA MET A 65 2.93 -14.40 10.08
C MET A 65 3.20 -12.99 9.55
N ASP A 66 4.22 -12.85 8.73
CA ASP A 66 4.48 -11.61 8.03
C ASP A 66 3.32 -11.26 7.09
N TYR A 67 3.02 -9.98 6.94
CA TYR A 67 1.91 -9.54 6.09
C TYR A 67 2.21 -9.84 4.61
N PRO A 68 1.38 -10.63 3.91
CA PRO A 68 1.77 -11.15 2.60
C PRO A 68 1.29 -10.32 1.40
N TYR A 69 0.53 -9.23 1.63
CA TYR A 69 -0.13 -8.49 0.55
C TYR A 69 0.31 -7.04 0.45
N ALA A 70 0.11 -6.44 -0.72
CA ALA A 70 0.43 -5.04 -0.99
C ALA A 70 -0.58 -4.07 -0.39
N THR A 71 -1.78 -4.53 -0.07
CA THR A 71 -2.84 -3.71 0.50
C THR A 71 -3.61 -4.43 1.59
N CYS A 72 -4.25 -3.67 2.46
CA CYS A 72 -5.33 -4.14 3.32
C CYS A 72 -6.67 -3.81 2.67
N CYS A 73 -7.55 -4.80 2.56
CA CYS A 73 -8.90 -4.65 2.03
C CYS A 73 -9.90 -5.07 3.11
N SER A 74 -10.39 -4.10 3.86
CA SER A 74 -11.30 -4.34 4.98
C SER A 74 -12.73 -4.04 4.56
N LEU A 75 -13.56 -5.07 4.54
CA LEU A 75 -14.92 -5.04 4.01
C LEU A 75 -15.94 -4.92 5.15
N ASN A 76 -16.88 -4.01 5.00
CA ASN A 76 -18.03 -3.82 5.88
C ASN A 76 -17.62 -3.68 7.36
N ASP A 77 -17.90 -4.65 8.22
CA ASP A 77 -17.61 -4.65 9.65
C ASP A 77 -16.15 -4.98 10.00
N GLU A 78 -15.34 -5.36 9.02
CA GLU A 78 -13.89 -5.47 9.21
C GLU A 78 -13.28 -4.08 9.40
N VAL A 79 -12.65 -3.84 10.54
CA VAL A 79 -12.19 -2.48 10.90
C VAL A 79 -10.94 -2.10 10.13
N ALA A 80 -9.90 -2.96 10.16
CA ALA A 80 -8.60 -2.70 9.57
C ALA A 80 -7.82 -4.01 9.35
N HIS A 81 -6.76 -3.96 8.55
CA HIS A 81 -5.78 -5.03 8.34
C HIS A 81 -6.35 -6.33 7.76
N ALA A 82 -7.55 -6.31 7.17
CA ALA A 82 -8.10 -7.49 6.53
C ALA A 82 -7.36 -7.80 5.22
N PHE A 83 -7.20 -9.08 4.95
CA PHE A 83 -6.53 -9.55 3.74
C PHE A 83 -7.40 -9.32 2.49
N PRO A 84 -6.81 -8.86 1.38
CA PRO A 84 -7.49 -8.94 0.09
C PRO A 84 -7.77 -10.41 -0.23
N ARG A 85 -8.92 -10.67 -0.82
CA ARG A 85 -9.40 -12.02 -1.11
C ARG A 85 -10.36 -12.01 -2.29
N HIS A 86 -10.67 -13.18 -2.80
CA HIS A 86 -11.72 -13.35 -3.79
C HIS A 86 -13.09 -13.13 -3.15
N TYR A 87 -13.69 -12.00 -3.46
CA TYR A 87 -15.02 -11.61 -3.03
C TYR A 87 -15.61 -10.67 -4.08
N ILE A 88 -16.76 -11.00 -4.60
CA ILE A 88 -17.46 -10.14 -5.58
C ILE A 88 -18.16 -9.01 -4.84
N LEU A 89 -17.71 -7.80 -5.08
CA LEU A 89 -18.27 -6.59 -4.47
C LEU A 89 -19.74 -6.40 -4.86
N LYS A 90 -20.53 -5.99 -3.90
CA LYS A 90 -21.97 -5.74 -4.05
C LYS A 90 -22.29 -4.26 -3.84
N ASP A 91 -23.39 -3.83 -4.42
CA ASP A 91 -23.93 -2.51 -4.12
C ASP A 91 -24.25 -2.40 -2.61
N GLY A 92 -23.81 -1.31 -2.00
CA GLY A 92 -23.91 -1.08 -0.56
C GLY A 92 -22.73 -1.55 0.28
N ASP A 93 -21.79 -2.31 -0.27
CA ASP A 93 -20.55 -2.68 0.44
C ASP A 93 -19.71 -1.44 0.75
N LEU A 94 -19.12 -1.42 1.95
CA LEU A 94 -18.12 -0.46 2.36
C LEU A 94 -16.74 -1.12 2.33
N LEU A 95 -15.92 -0.74 1.37
CA LEU A 95 -14.55 -1.24 1.24
C LEU A 95 -13.55 -0.17 1.69
N LYS A 96 -12.72 -0.50 2.66
CA LYS A 96 -11.58 0.30 3.10
C LYS A 96 -10.32 -0.27 2.49
N VAL A 97 -9.62 0.55 1.72
CA VAL A 97 -8.35 0.18 1.08
C VAL A 97 -7.23 0.99 1.73
N ASP A 98 -6.30 0.28 2.34
CA ASP A 98 -5.14 0.87 3.02
C ASP A 98 -3.85 0.28 2.46
N MET A 99 -2.87 1.14 2.16
CA MET A 99 -1.62 0.72 1.56
C MET A 99 -0.47 1.65 1.97
N VAL A 100 0.73 1.09 2.01
CA VAL A 100 1.97 1.84 2.25
C VAL A 100 2.90 1.61 1.06
N LEU A 101 3.28 2.68 0.40
CA LEU A 101 4.11 2.64 -0.79
C LEU A 101 5.37 3.47 -0.59
N GLY A 102 6.48 2.97 -1.10
CA GLY A 102 7.76 3.67 -1.08
C GLY A 102 8.41 3.73 -2.46
N GLY A 103 9.09 4.84 -2.74
CA GLY A 103 9.88 4.97 -3.95
C GLY A 103 11.15 4.12 -3.90
N LEU A 104 11.60 3.64 -5.05
CA LEU A 104 12.94 3.09 -5.19
C LEU A 104 13.93 4.24 -5.10
N ILE A 105 14.58 4.34 -3.96
CA ILE A 105 15.74 5.20 -3.81
C ILE A 105 16.95 4.34 -4.16
N ALA A 106 17.84 4.86 -5.02
CA ALA A 106 19.02 4.12 -5.44
C ALA A 106 19.78 3.61 -4.20
N LYS A 107 20.17 2.36 -4.21
CA LYS A 107 20.85 1.70 -3.05
C LYS A 107 22.10 2.44 -2.58
N SER A 108 22.68 3.28 -3.42
CA SER A 108 23.81 4.16 -3.09
C SER A 108 23.42 5.35 -2.22
N ASP A 109 22.15 5.71 -2.18
CA ASP A 109 21.67 6.97 -1.60
C ASP A 109 21.02 6.81 -0.24
N LEU A 110 20.61 5.59 0.10
CA LEU A 110 20.06 5.26 1.40
C LEU A 110 20.72 3.99 1.94
N ASN A 111 21.17 4.12 3.16
CA ASN A 111 21.46 2.95 3.97
C ASN A 111 20.10 2.32 4.31
N VAL A 112 19.60 1.47 3.41
CA VAL A 112 18.26 0.83 3.50
C VAL A 112 18.10 0.08 4.84
N SER A 113 19.22 -0.31 5.46
CA SER A 113 19.23 -0.90 6.79
C SER A 113 18.83 0.07 7.92
N LYS A 114 18.78 1.38 7.65
CA LYS A 114 18.35 2.40 8.61
C LYS A 114 16.90 2.88 8.41
N LEU A 115 16.30 2.55 7.27
CA LEU A 115 14.87 2.71 7.09
C LEU A 115 14.19 1.53 7.77
N ASN A 116 13.93 1.70 9.04
CA ASN A 116 13.13 0.74 9.77
C ASN A 116 11.68 0.94 9.34
N PHE A 117 11.28 0.24 8.27
CA PHE A 117 9.93 0.28 7.73
C PHE A 117 8.87 -0.27 8.70
N ASN A 118 9.31 -0.87 9.81
CA ASN A 118 8.43 -1.37 10.87
C ASN A 118 7.81 -0.24 11.70
N ASN A 119 8.17 1.02 11.46
CA ASN A 119 7.66 2.18 12.19
C ASN A 119 6.80 3.12 11.34
N VAL A 120 6.34 2.67 10.17
CA VAL A 120 5.39 3.40 9.32
C VAL A 120 4.02 2.72 9.45
N GLU A 121 3.49 2.77 10.66
CA GLU A 121 2.06 2.62 10.90
C GLU A 121 1.39 3.98 10.91
#